data_0081e9951e92f2cf0adbcea5caa1349e
#
_entry.id   0081e9951e92f2cf0adbcea5caa1349e
#
_cell.length_a   1.000
_cell.length_b   1.000
_cell.length_c   1.000
_cell.angle_alpha   90.00
_cell.angle_beta   90.00
_cell.angle_gamma   90.00
#
_symmetry.space_group_name_H-M   'P 1'
#
loop_
_entity.id
_entity.type
_entity.pdbx_description
1 polymer ?
#
loop_
_entity_poly.entity_id
_entity_poly.type
_entity_poly.pdbx_seq_one_letter_code
_entity_poly.pdbx_strand_id
1 'polypeptide(L)'
;GEIAVGDDTFYYYDTPVNEPNYRGILRAVTKVKTASKKTENLLYSLLLGDVIFLLISSLGGYLFIKKGLKPVRTLTKTAKVIGKNNDLSRRIDIPSRTARDEIYELTTTFNRMLSGLEDSSNREKQFSSDVSHELRTPIAVIKAESEFALKYGRTEDDLREGLTHILEQAKFMTNLVSQLLDVARLENAHDLNLAPVDVSLMLTNMVHDYTRLCAENTEKRISITSTIQPNIRIVAHEVSLRRAITNLVDNAIKFTNSTIDISAKLAGGELIITVTDNGIGIEPENLEHIWDRMYQTEQSRNKKSNHGIGLGLYFVNKVISLHHGTVTATSEPQVKTTFTVRLPYNQSEE
;
A
#
# COMPACT_ATOMS: atom_id res chain seq x y z
N GLY A 1 -80.89 25.45 35.95
CA GLY A 1 -80.89 24.04 36.26
C GLY A 1 -80.82 23.19 34.99
N GLU A 2 -80.67 21.89 35.15
CA GLU A 2 -80.65 20.88 34.08
C GLU A 2 -81.87 19.96 34.21
N ILE A 3 -82.46 19.66 33.08
CA ILE A 3 -83.53 18.68 33.03
C ILE A 3 -83.23 17.68 31.90
N ALA A 4 -83.22 16.39 32.19
CA ALA A 4 -83.15 15.31 31.19
C ALA A 4 -84.58 14.89 30.80
N VAL A 5 -84.87 14.93 29.51
CA VAL A 5 -86.15 14.46 28.95
C VAL A 5 -85.85 13.46 27.85
N GLY A 6 -85.98 12.17 28.15
CA GLY A 6 -85.56 11.10 27.30
C GLY A 6 -84.02 11.07 27.17
N ASP A 7 -83.54 10.97 25.94
CA ASP A 7 -82.08 11.04 25.64
C ASP A 7 -81.50 12.43 25.49
N ASP A 8 -82.33 13.49 25.71
CA ASP A 8 -81.89 14.88 25.53
C ASP A 8 -81.77 15.63 26.87
N THR A 9 -80.72 16.39 27.06
CA THR A 9 -80.46 17.25 28.19
C THR A 9 -80.83 18.69 27.82
N PHE A 10 -81.62 19.34 28.63
CA PHE A 10 -82.01 20.74 28.46
C PHE A 10 -81.47 21.59 29.65
N TYR A 11 -80.84 22.69 29.37
CA TYR A 11 -80.59 23.69 30.37
C TYR A 11 -81.79 24.64 30.44
N TYR A 12 -82.23 24.93 31.66
CA TYR A 12 -83.31 25.94 31.89
C TYR A 12 -82.77 27.05 32.81
N TYR A 13 -83.23 28.25 32.52
CA TYR A 13 -83.02 29.44 33.36
C TYR A 13 -84.37 30.03 33.71
N ASP A 14 -84.60 30.20 34.99
CA ASP A 14 -85.85 30.75 35.54
C ASP A 14 -85.64 32.17 36.01
N THR A 15 -86.40 33.08 35.46
CA THR A 15 -86.41 34.50 35.89
C THR A 15 -87.77 34.85 36.43
N PRO A 16 -87.87 35.32 37.68
CA PRO A 16 -89.09 35.81 38.20
C PRO A 16 -89.52 37.16 37.50
N VAL A 17 -90.80 37.13 37.01
CA VAL A 17 -91.43 38.34 36.42
C VAL A 17 -92.41 38.86 37.42
N ASN A 18 -92.16 40.05 37.95
CA ASN A 18 -93.08 40.75 38.92
C ASN A 18 -93.56 42.05 38.25
N GLU A 19 -94.62 41.95 37.52
CA GLU A 19 -95.40 43.07 36.98
C GLU A 19 -96.58 43.39 37.88
N PRO A 20 -97.10 44.64 37.92
CA PRO A 20 -98.22 44.99 38.81
C PRO A 20 -99.50 44.18 38.78
N ASN A 21 -99.72 43.53 37.62
CA ASN A 21 -100.93 42.66 37.40
C ASN A 21 -100.54 41.19 37.11
N TYR A 22 -99.30 40.78 37.20
CA TYR A 22 -98.84 39.43 36.87
C TYR A 22 -97.61 39.05 37.67
N ARG A 23 -97.70 37.92 38.38
CA ARG A 23 -96.57 37.28 39.01
C ARG A 23 -96.38 35.86 38.42
N GLY A 24 -95.23 35.67 37.84
CA GLY A 24 -94.88 34.35 37.18
C GLY A 24 -93.40 34.14 37.08
N ILE A 25 -93.05 32.98 36.55
CA ILE A 25 -91.68 32.67 36.28
C ILE A 25 -91.54 32.49 34.74
N LEU A 26 -90.66 33.31 34.14
CA LEU A 26 -90.25 33.05 32.73
C LEU A 26 -89.15 32.03 32.71
N ARG A 27 -89.43 30.88 32.09
CA ARG A 27 -88.46 29.81 31.92
C ARG A 27 -87.97 29.82 30.48
N ALA A 28 -86.66 30.09 30.31
CA ALA A 28 -85.98 29.87 29.06
C ALA A 28 -85.39 28.48 29.06
N VAL A 29 -85.66 27.67 28.04
CA VAL A 29 -85.17 26.30 27.91
C VAL A 29 -84.42 26.21 26.64
N THR A 30 -83.15 25.76 26.76
CA THR A 30 -82.30 25.49 25.59
C THR A 30 -81.89 24.03 25.59
N LYS A 31 -81.96 23.36 24.43
CA LYS A 31 -81.55 21.99 24.27
C LYS A 31 -80.04 22.02 24.15
N VAL A 32 -79.35 21.32 25.06
CA VAL A 32 -77.91 21.03 24.85
C VAL A 32 -77.83 20.03 23.69
N LYS A 33 -77.56 20.55 22.51
CA LYS A 33 -77.21 19.65 21.39
C LYS A 33 -75.99 18.86 21.85
N THR A 34 -76.18 17.60 22.09
CA THR A 34 -75.09 16.69 22.46
C THR A 34 -73.99 16.74 21.39
N ALA A 35 -73.05 17.63 21.60
CA ALA A 35 -71.82 17.67 20.79
C ALA A 35 -71.07 16.33 20.90
N SER A 36 -71.47 15.51 21.88
CA SER A 36 -70.78 14.28 22.27
C SER A 36 -70.62 13.26 21.13
N LYS A 37 -71.64 12.93 20.38
CA LYS A 37 -71.51 11.93 19.32
C LYS A 37 -70.65 12.35 18.13
N LYS A 38 -70.70 13.63 17.74
CA LYS A 38 -69.79 14.15 16.69
C LYS A 38 -68.36 14.23 17.16
N THR A 39 -68.15 14.61 18.42
CA THR A 39 -66.82 14.73 19.04
C THR A 39 -66.23 13.37 19.30
N GLU A 40 -67.01 12.38 19.73
CA GLU A 40 -66.58 10.98 19.86
C GLU A 40 -66.19 10.34 18.51
N ASN A 41 -67.01 10.56 17.48
CA ASN A 41 -66.67 10.06 16.13
C ASN A 41 -65.41 10.72 15.56
N LEU A 42 -65.17 12.03 15.84
CA LEU A 42 -63.93 12.73 15.49
C LEU A 42 -62.75 12.16 16.26
N LEU A 43 -62.86 11.92 17.56
CA LEU A 43 -61.85 11.25 18.39
C LEU A 43 -61.49 9.87 17.88
N TYR A 44 -62.48 9.03 17.59
CA TYR A 44 -62.25 7.70 17.01
C TYR A 44 -61.57 7.76 15.63
N SER A 45 -62.00 8.70 14.77
CA SER A 45 -61.37 8.86 13.45
C SER A 45 -59.93 9.36 13.53
N LEU A 46 -59.60 10.26 14.48
CA LEU A 46 -58.24 10.72 14.74
C LEU A 46 -57.36 9.57 15.30
N LEU A 47 -57.85 8.83 16.30
CA LEU A 47 -57.15 7.64 16.84
C LEU A 47 -56.86 6.61 15.79
N LEU A 48 -57.86 6.29 14.94
CA LEU A 48 -57.66 5.36 13.84
C LEU A 48 -56.66 5.87 12.83
N GLY A 49 -56.70 7.18 12.50
CA GLY A 49 -55.72 7.86 11.64
C GLY A 49 -54.32 7.78 12.20
N ASP A 50 -54.14 8.03 13.49
CA ASP A 50 -52.83 7.95 14.16
C ASP A 50 -52.26 6.53 14.15
N VAL A 51 -53.08 5.52 14.40
CA VAL A 51 -52.67 4.11 14.33
C VAL A 51 -52.21 3.74 12.91
N ILE A 52 -53.00 4.12 11.90
CA ILE A 52 -52.64 3.87 10.48
C ILE A 52 -51.35 4.59 10.13
N PHE A 53 -51.21 5.86 10.54
CA PHE A 53 -49.97 6.64 10.30
C PHE A 53 -48.74 6.01 10.96
N LEU A 54 -48.86 5.54 12.21
CA LEU A 54 -47.80 4.85 12.92
C LEU A 54 -47.40 3.55 12.22
N LEU A 55 -48.39 2.76 11.74
CA LEU A 55 -48.12 1.52 10.99
C LEU A 55 -47.37 1.81 9.67
N ILE A 56 -47.85 2.80 8.91
CA ILE A 56 -47.20 3.18 7.63
C ILE A 56 -45.80 3.71 7.88
N SER A 57 -45.64 4.58 8.88
CA SER A 57 -44.35 5.18 9.25
C SER A 57 -43.36 4.11 9.74
N SER A 58 -43.81 3.19 10.58
CA SER A 58 -42.99 2.06 11.06
C SER A 58 -42.59 1.12 9.94
N LEU A 59 -43.51 0.77 9.05
CA LEU A 59 -43.22 -0.09 7.88
C LEU A 59 -42.29 0.61 6.91
N GLY A 60 -42.52 1.88 6.61
CA GLY A 60 -41.65 2.72 5.76
C GLY A 60 -40.22 2.83 6.33
N GLY A 61 -40.11 3.14 7.63
CA GLY A 61 -38.85 3.18 8.34
C GLY A 61 -38.09 1.85 8.32
N TYR A 62 -38.82 0.75 8.58
CA TYR A 62 -38.23 -0.61 8.51
C TYR A 62 -37.69 -0.94 7.11
N LEU A 63 -38.44 -0.66 6.06
CA LEU A 63 -38.00 -0.90 4.67
C LEU A 63 -36.83 -0.02 4.28
N PHE A 64 -36.83 1.25 4.69
CA PHE A 64 -35.78 2.20 4.46
C PHE A 64 -34.46 1.75 5.12
N ILE A 65 -34.51 1.41 6.41
CA ILE A 65 -33.33 0.92 7.16
C ILE A 65 -32.81 -0.39 6.58
N LYS A 66 -33.70 -1.33 6.28
CA LYS A 66 -33.35 -2.64 5.68
C LYS A 66 -32.63 -2.48 4.33
N LYS A 67 -33.11 -1.56 3.48
CA LYS A 67 -32.52 -1.27 2.17
C LYS A 67 -31.21 -0.49 2.30
N GLY A 68 -31.17 0.52 3.18
CA GLY A 68 -29.99 1.34 3.43
C GLY A 68 -28.81 0.57 4.04
N LEU A 69 -29.09 -0.39 4.95
CA LEU A 69 -28.04 -1.19 5.60
C LEU A 69 -27.63 -2.46 4.82
N LYS A 70 -28.28 -2.76 3.69
CA LYS A 70 -27.91 -3.91 2.85
C LYS A 70 -26.43 -3.91 2.42
N PRO A 71 -25.84 -2.80 1.97
CA PRO A 71 -24.43 -2.73 1.60
C PRO A 71 -23.50 -3.09 2.79
N VAL A 72 -23.78 -2.57 3.98
CA VAL A 72 -22.98 -2.86 5.19
C VAL A 72 -22.98 -4.35 5.53
N ARG A 73 -24.13 -5.01 5.40
CA ARG A 73 -24.22 -6.47 5.59
C ARG A 73 -23.42 -7.23 4.54
N THR A 74 -23.39 -6.75 3.30
CA THR A 74 -22.62 -7.35 2.22
C THR A 74 -21.12 -7.19 2.49
N LEU A 75 -20.65 -5.99 2.93
CA LEU A 75 -19.29 -5.75 3.40
C LEU A 75 -18.86 -6.77 4.46
N THR A 76 -19.66 -6.91 5.51
CA THR A 76 -19.36 -7.84 6.60
C THR A 76 -19.30 -9.30 6.11
N LYS A 77 -20.22 -9.70 5.23
CA LYS A 77 -20.24 -11.06 4.66
C LYS A 77 -19.01 -11.32 3.78
N THR A 78 -18.67 -10.36 2.92
CA THR A 78 -17.48 -10.46 2.04
C THR A 78 -16.20 -10.52 2.85
N ALA A 79 -16.05 -9.66 3.86
CA ALA A 79 -14.90 -9.68 4.76
C ALA A 79 -14.74 -11.05 5.47
N LYS A 80 -15.84 -11.64 5.95
CA LYS A 80 -15.82 -12.99 6.57
C LYS A 80 -15.41 -14.08 5.58
N VAL A 81 -15.88 -14.00 4.33
CA VAL A 81 -15.53 -15.00 3.30
C VAL A 81 -14.06 -14.87 2.90
N ILE A 82 -13.57 -13.64 2.73
CA ILE A 82 -12.14 -13.38 2.46
C ILE A 82 -11.28 -13.93 3.60
N GLY A 83 -11.62 -13.61 4.85
CA GLY A 83 -10.84 -14.08 6.01
C GLY A 83 -10.86 -15.61 6.16
N LYS A 84 -11.87 -16.32 5.66
CA LYS A 84 -11.94 -17.78 5.71
C LYS A 84 -11.21 -18.46 4.54
N ASN A 85 -11.34 -17.92 3.34
CA ASN A 85 -10.88 -18.57 2.10
C ASN A 85 -9.61 -17.93 1.52
N ASN A 86 -9.14 -16.83 2.08
CA ASN A 86 -8.02 -16.01 1.58
C ASN A 86 -8.20 -15.58 0.10
N ASP A 87 -9.47 -15.42 -0.34
CA ASP A 87 -9.83 -15.03 -1.70
C ASP A 87 -9.97 -13.50 -1.77
N LEU A 88 -8.87 -12.81 -2.05
CA LEU A 88 -8.78 -11.35 -2.14
C LEU A 88 -9.32 -10.79 -3.46
N SER A 89 -9.69 -11.64 -4.44
CA SER A 89 -10.18 -11.19 -5.76
C SER A 89 -11.62 -10.66 -5.72
N ARG A 90 -12.34 -10.94 -4.64
CA ARG A 90 -13.75 -10.52 -4.49
C ARG A 90 -13.85 -9.01 -4.32
N ARG A 91 -14.84 -8.44 -5.00
CA ARG A 91 -15.21 -7.03 -4.86
C ARG A 91 -16.65 -6.90 -4.45
N ILE A 92 -16.99 -5.79 -3.84
CA ILE A 92 -18.34 -5.45 -3.48
C ILE A 92 -18.90 -4.58 -4.57
N ASP A 93 -20.09 -4.95 -5.07
CA ASP A 93 -20.80 -4.16 -6.05
C ASP A 93 -21.09 -2.77 -5.48
N ILE A 94 -20.69 -1.75 -6.20
CA ILE A 94 -20.92 -0.36 -5.83
C ILE A 94 -22.38 -0.06 -6.23
N PRO A 95 -23.24 0.33 -5.27
CA PRO A 95 -24.59 0.75 -5.60
C PRO A 95 -24.57 1.88 -6.61
N SER A 96 -25.52 1.87 -7.57
CA SER A 96 -25.56 2.78 -8.70
C SER A 96 -25.34 4.24 -8.28
N ARG A 97 -24.62 4.99 -9.09
CA ARG A 97 -24.06 6.33 -8.94
C ARG A 97 -24.97 7.46 -8.42
N THR A 98 -26.23 7.19 -8.08
CA THR A 98 -27.24 8.22 -7.74
C THR A 98 -27.15 8.73 -6.31
N ALA A 99 -26.42 8.06 -5.43
CA ALA A 99 -26.16 8.53 -4.06
C ALA A 99 -24.67 8.41 -3.76
N ARG A 100 -23.94 9.52 -3.87
CA ARG A 100 -22.63 9.67 -3.23
C ARG A 100 -22.88 9.91 -1.74
N ASP A 101 -23.22 8.84 -1.05
CA ASP A 101 -23.36 8.82 0.40
C ASP A 101 -22.14 8.16 1.04
N GLU A 102 -22.08 8.18 2.34
CA GLU A 102 -21.01 7.61 3.15
C GLU A 102 -20.81 6.12 2.85
N ILE A 103 -21.87 5.42 2.42
CA ILE A 103 -21.82 4.00 2.05
C ILE A 103 -21.08 3.78 0.74
N TYR A 104 -21.20 4.71 -0.22
CA TYR A 104 -20.44 4.67 -1.47
C TYR A 104 -18.94 4.86 -1.18
N GLU A 105 -18.59 5.85 -0.36
CA GLU A 105 -17.21 6.14 0.02
C GLU A 105 -16.60 4.95 0.77
N LEU A 106 -17.33 4.40 1.73
CA LEU A 106 -16.93 3.20 2.48
C LEU A 106 -16.68 2.01 1.55
N THR A 107 -17.60 1.74 0.61
CA THR A 107 -17.47 0.62 -0.33
C THR A 107 -16.28 0.80 -1.27
N THR A 108 -16.07 2.02 -1.76
CA THR A 108 -14.93 2.36 -2.63
C THR A 108 -13.60 2.21 -1.90
N THR A 109 -13.52 2.72 -0.67
CA THR A 109 -12.33 2.63 0.17
C THR A 109 -12.02 1.18 0.52
N PHE A 110 -13.04 0.38 0.84
CA PHE A 110 -12.89 -1.05 1.13
C PHE A 110 -12.40 -1.83 -0.11
N ASN A 111 -12.97 -1.58 -1.30
CA ASN A 111 -12.52 -2.21 -2.54
C ASN A 111 -11.07 -1.82 -2.88
N ARG A 112 -10.66 -0.55 -2.64
CA ARG A 112 -9.27 -0.10 -2.81
C ARG A 112 -8.33 -0.83 -1.85
N MET A 113 -8.72 -0.99 -0.59
CA MET A 113 -7.95 -1.77 0.39
C MET A 113 -7.81 -3.23 -0.05
N LEU A 114 -8.87 -3.87 -0.53
CA LEU A 114 -8.82 -5.23 -1.06
C LEU A 114 -7.88 -5.34 -2.27
N SER A 115 -7.92 -4.38 -3.19
CA SER A 115 -6.97 -4.35 -4.32
C SER A 115 -5.53 -4.26 -3.84
N GLY A 116 -5.23 -3.39 -2.88
CA GLY A 116 -3.88 -3.29 -2.31
C GLY A 116 -3.40 -4.58 -1.63
N LEU A 117 -4.32 -5.27 -0.92
CA LEU A 117 -4.01 -6.57 -0.30
C LEU A 117 -3.80 -7.68 -1.34
N GLU A 118 -4.64 -7.72 -2.39
CA GLU A 118 -4.50 -8.68 -3.49
C GLU A 118 -3.17 -8.50 -4.22
N ASP A 119 -2.82 -7.25 -4.58
CA ASP A 119 -1.55 -6.93 -5.22
C ASP A 119 -0.36 -7.30 -4.33
N SER A 120 -0.45 -7.04 -3.01
CA SER A 120 0.59 -7.44 -2.06
C SER A 120 0.74 -8.96 -1.97
N SER A 121 -0.38 -9.69 -1.86
CA SER A 121 -0.37 -11.16 -1.81
C SER A 121 0.17 -11.79 -3.10
N ASN A 122 -0.20 -11.23 -4.26
CA ASN A 122 0.29 -11.70 -5.54
C ASN A 122 1.80 -11.45 -5.70
N ARG A 123 2.29 -10.28 -5.27
CA ARG A 123 3.74 -9.99 -5.24
C ARG A 123 4.50 -10.95 -4.32
N GLU A 124 3.95 -11.29 -3.16
CA GLU A 124 4.56 -12.26 -2.24
C GLU A 124 4.62 -13.67 -2.83
N LYS A 125 3.53 -14.14 -3.47
CA LYS A 125 3.49 -15.44 -4.15
C LYS A 125 4.50 -15.49 -5.30
N GLN A 126 4.54 -14.43 -6.13
CA GLN A 126 5.49 -14.33 -7.23
C GLN A 126 6.92 -14.38 -6.71
N PHE A 127 7.24 -13.58 -5.68
CA PHE A 127 8.55 -13.59 -5.05
C PHE A 127 8.96 -14.98 -4.54
N SER A 128 8.06 -15.69 -3.84
CA SER A 128 8.32 -17.05 -3.35
C SER A 128 8.59 -18.04 -4.49
N SER A 129 7.85 -17.90 -5.61
CA SER A 129 8.06 -18.69 -6.81
C SER A 129 9.42 -18.41 -7.43
N ASP A 130 9.76 -17.13 -7.60
CA ASP A 130 11.00 -16.70 -8.24
C ASP A 130 12.23 -17.13 -7.42
N VAL A 131 12.19 -16.95 -6.08
CA VAL A 131 13.22 -17.48 -5.16
C VAL A 131 13.40 -18.98 -5.32
N SER A 132 12.28 -19.72 -5.41
CA SER A 132 12.33 -21.17 -5.57
C SER A 132 12.99 -21.58 -6.89
N HIS A 133 12.72 -20.84 -7.96
CA HIS A 133 13.34 -21.06 -9.27
C HIS A 133 14.83 -20.72 -9.25
N GLU A 134 15.21 -19.56 -8.69
CA GLU A 134 16.60 -19.12 -8.60
C GLU A 134 17.47 -20.00 -7.69
N LEU A 135 16.89 -20.69 -6.71
CA LEU A 135 17.59 -21.68 -5.88
C LEU A 135 17.68 -23.06 -6.57
N ARG A 136 16.68 -23.46 -7.34
CA ARG A 136 16.65 -24.78 -7.97
C ARG A 136 17.75 -24.96 -9.01
N THR A 137 18.02 -23.94 -9.80
CA THR A 137 19.01 -23.98 -10.88
C THR A 137 20.43 -24.27 -10.36
N PRO A 138 21.01 -23.50 -9.41
CA PRO A 138 22.33 -23.78 -8.88
C PRO A 138 22.43 -25.14 -8.17
N ILE A 139 21.37 -25.56 -7.46
CA ILE A 139 21.33 -26.89 -6.84
C ILE A 139 21.41 -27.97 -7.90
N ALA A 140 20.70 -27.84 -9.02
CA ALA A 140 20.73 -28.80 -10.11
C ALA A 140 22.13 -28.89 -10.77
N VAL A 141 22.78 -27.71 -10.93
CA VAL A 141 24.17 -27.65 -11.45
C VAL A 141 25.13 -28.31 -10.48
N ILE A 142 25.10 -27.98 -9.19
CA ILE A 142 25.94 -28.59 -8.16
C ILE A 142 25.78 -30.13 -8.18
N LYS A 143 24.53 -30.60 -8.25
CA LYS A 143 24.23 -32.03 -8.31
C LYS A 143 24.82 -32.68 -9.56
N ALA A 144 24.60 -32.09 -10.73
CA ALA A 144 25.08 -32.61 -12.01
C ALA A 144 26.62 -32.66 -12.07
N GLU A 145 27.30 -31.58 -11.64
CA GLU A 145 28.77 -31.54 -11.59
C GLU A 145 29.33 -32.55 -10.59
N SER A 146 28.69 -32.72 -9.43
CA SER A 146 29.09 -33.71 -8.46
C SER A 146 28.94 -35.16 -9.00
N GLU A 147 27.79 -35.46 -9.62
CA GLU A 147 27.54 -36.78 -10.25
C GLU A 147 28.51 -37.04 -11.40
N PHE A 148 28.80 -36.01 -12.21
CA PHE A 148 29.76 -36.11 -13.32
C PHE A 148 31.19 -36.37 -12.81
N ALA A 149 31.64 -35.58 -11.83
CA ALA A 149 32.96 -35.72 -11.22
C ALA A 149 33.16 -37.12 -10.60
N LEU A 150 32.15 -37.63 -9.89
CA LEU A 150 32.19 -38.96 -9.26
C LEU A 150 32.21 -40.10 -10.27
N LYS A 151 31.53 -39.95 -11.42
CA LYS A 151 31.37 -41.03 -12.40
C LYS A 151 32.42 -41.01 -13.51
N TYR A 152 32.84 -39.82 -13.92
CA TYR A 152 33.67 -39.64 -15.12
C TYR A 152 34.96 -38.88 -14.87
N GLY A 153 35.15 -38.20 -13.72
CA GLY A 153 36.37 -37.45 -13.40
C GLY A 153 37.56 -38.42 -13.28
N ARG A 154 38.42 -38.42 -14.28
CA ARG A 154 39.58 -39.33 -14.38
C ARG A 154 40.91 -38.60 -14.19
N THR A 155 40.91 -37.29 -14.43
CA THR A 155 42.08 -36.45 -14.30
C THR A 155 41.92 -35.43 -13.15
N GLU A 156 43.04 -34.94 -12.64
CA GLU A 156 43.02 -33.88 -11.64
C GLU A 156 42.37 -32.62 -12.20
N ASP A 157 42.55 -32.31 -13.46
CA ASP A 157 41.98 -31.15 -14.12
C ASP A 157 40.46 -31.26 -14.24
N ASP A 158 39.90 -32.42 -14.63
CA ASP A 158 38.44 -32.66 -14.66
C ASP A 158 37.80 -32.41 -13.28
N LEU A 159 38.44 -32.94 -12.22
CA LEU A 159 37.97 -32.80 -10.86
C LEU A 159 38.07 -31.35 -10.37
N ARG A 160 39.13 -30.66 -10.72
CA ARG A 160 39.35 -29.24 -10.38
C ARG A 160 38.33 -28.35 -11.06
N GLU A 161 38.03 -28.57 -12.33
CA GLU A 161 36.98 -27.81 -13.06
C GLU A 161 35.62 -28.02 -12.43
N GLY A 162 35.19 -29.26 -12.18
CA GLY A 162 33.94 -29.58 -11.53
C GLY A 162 33.82 -28.97 -10.13
N LEU A 163 34.86 -29.03 -9.30
CA LEU A 163 34.90 -28.39 -7.99
C LEU A 163 34.81 -26.87 -8.07
N THR A 164 35.43 -26.25 -9.09
CA THR A 164 35.37 -24.80 -9.32
C THR A 164 33.95 -24.40 -9.64
N HIS A 165 33.27 -25.07 -10.54
CA HIS A 165 31.85 -24.82 -10.85
C HIS A 165 30.94 -24.97 -9.63
N ILE A 166 31.14 -26.02 -8.83
CA ILE A 166 30.38 -26.24 -7.59
C ILE A 166 30.61 -25.09 -6.62
N LEU A 167 31.86 -24.64 -6.45
CA LEU A 167 32.21 -23.52 -5.58
C LEU A 167 31.55 -22.20 -6.04
N GLU A 168 31.53 -21.92 -7.34
CA GLU A 168 30.86 -20.78 -7.93
C GLU A 168 29.37 -20.78 -7.64
N GLN A 169 28.70 -21.94 -7.82
CA GLN A 169 27.27 -22.04 -7.50
C GLN A 169 26.99 -21.89 -5.99
N ALA A 170 27.84 -22.43 -5.15
CA ALA A 170 27.72 -22.26 -3.69
C ALA A 170 27.89 -20.79 -3.27
N LYS A 171 28.87 -20.06 -3.86
CA LYS A 171 29.03 -18.61 -3.64
C LYS A 171 27.82 -17.82 -4.11
N PHE A 172 27.26 -18.16 -5.28
CA PHE A 172 26.05 -17.55 -5.81
C PHE A 172 24.87 -17.74 -4.84
N MET A 173 24.63 -18.96 -4.35
CA MET A 173 23.56 -19.26 -3.38
C MET A 173 23.75 -18.49 -2.07
N THR A 174 24.98 -18.40 -1.57
CA THR A 174 25.28 -17.64 -0.34
C THR A 174 24.95 -16.17 -0.51
N ASN A 175 25.29 -15.59 -1.68
CA ASN A 175 24.95 -14.21 -1.99
C ASN A 175 23.43 -14.00 -2.11
N LEU A 176 22.72 -14.91 -2.80
CA LEU A 176 21.27 -14.88 -2.92
C LEU A 176 20.59 -14.87 -1.54
N VAL A 177 20.97 -15.82 -0.66
CA VAL A 177 20.41 -15.90 0.70
C VAL A 177 20.71 -14.63 1.49
N SER A 178 21.94 -14.10 1.40
CA SER A 178 22.30 -12.83 2.07
C SER A 178 21.43 -11.68 1.60
N GLN A 179 21.22 -11.52 0.29
CA GLN A 179 20.37 -10.46 -0.26
C GLN A 179 18.90 -10.62 0.15
N LEU A 180 18.38 -11.85 0.19
CA LEU A 180 17.03 -12.14 0.68
C LEU A 180 16.85 -11.74 2.15
N LEU A 181 17.82 -12.09 3.00
CA LEU A 181 17.80 -11.73 4.42
C LEU A 181 17.85 -10.21 4.63
N ASP A 182 18.61 -9.48 3.82
CA ASP A 182 18.69 -8.03 3.93
C ASP A 182 17.39 -7.35 3.49
N VAL A 183 16.77 -7.82 2.42
CA VAL A 183 15.44 -7.36 2.00
C VAL A 183 14.42 -7.64 3.12
N ALA A 184 14.41 -8.86 3.67
CA ALA A 184 13.49 -9.22 4.75
C ALA A 184 13.68 -8.37 6.02
N ARG A 185 14.93 -8.03 6.36
CA ARG A 185 15.22 -7.13 7.48
C ARG A 185 14.69 -5.72 7.24
N LEU A 186 14.88 -5.18 6.03
CA LEU A 186 14.37 -3.85 5.67
C LEU A 186 12.85 -3.77 5.65
N GLU A 187 12.17 -4.84 5.26
CA GLU A 187 10.70 -4.88 5.24
C GLU A 187 10.08 -4.92 6.62
N ASN A 188 10.78 -5.54 7.57
CA ASN A 188 10.36 -5.61 8.97
C ASN A 188 10.92 -4.45 9.81
N ALA A 189 11.80 -3.61 9.26
CA ALA A 189 12.33 -2.44 9.95
C ALA A 189 11.28 -1.32 9.95
N HIS A 190 10.58 -1.17 11.07
CA HIS A 190 9.66 -0.03 11.29
C HIS A 190 10.43 1.25 11.58
N ASP A 191 11.62 1.13 12.22
CA ASP A 191 12.52 2.23 12.52
C ASP A 191 13.97 1.80 12.27
N LEU A 192 14.65 2.53 11.39
CA LEU A 192 16.10 2.40 11.25
C LEU A 192 16.78 3.15 12.41
N ASN A 193 17.79 2.55 12.99
CA ASN A 193 18.64 3.25 13.96
C ASN A 193 19.51 4.28 13.21
N LEU A 194 18.98 5.49 13.07
CA LEU A 194 19.61 6.57 12.35
C LEU A 194 20.66 7.26 13.23
N ALA A 195 21.84 7.54 12.67
CA ALA A 195 22.93 8.22 13.33
C ALA A 195 23.60 9.23 12.38
N PRO A 196 24.34 10.22 12.87
CA PRO A 196 25.15 11.09 12.03
C PRO A 196 26.19 10.30 11.24
N VAL A 197 26.17 10.40 9.91
CA VAL A 197 27.08 9.72 8.98
C VAL A 197 27.84 10.75 8.16
N ASP A 198 29.16 10.62 8.12
CA ASP A 198 30.00 11.38 7.20
C ASP A 198 30.00 10.71 5.81
N VAL A 199 29.10 11.18 4.95
CA VAL A 199 28.91 10.63 3.61
C VAL A 199 30.09 10.91 2.72
N SER A 200 30.76 12.07 2.88
CA SER A 200 31.94 12.39 2.09
C SER A 200 33.06 11.39 2.35
N LEU A 201 33.35 11.10 3.61
CA LEU A 201 34.35 10.10 3.99
C LEU A 201 33.96 8.69 3.54
N MET A 202 32.70 8.32 3.74
CA MET A 202 32.16 7.02 3.33
C MET A 202 32.34 6.78 1.82
N LEU A 203 31.96 7.75 0.99
CA LEU A 203 32.07 7.64 -0.47
C LEU A 203 33.52 7.68 -0.94
N THR A 204 34.37 8.52 -0.33
CA THR A 204 35.79 8.60 -0.66
C THR A 204 36.51 7.27 -0.41
N ASN A 205 36.25 6.64 0.73
CA ASN A 205 36.80 5.32 1.06
C ASN A 205 36.30 4.26 0.07
N MET A 206 35.02 4.29 -0.25
CA MET A 206 34.41 3.37 -1.23
C MET A 206 35.06 3.50 -2.62
N VAL A 207 35.20 4.73 -3.11
CA VAL A 207 35.85 4.99 -4.42
C VAL A 207 37.31 4.49 -4.43
N HIS A 208 38.06 4.73 -3.35
CA HIS A 208 39.41 4.24 -3.20
C HIS A 208 39.50 2.70 -3.30
N ASP A 209 38.62 2.01 -2.56
CA ASP A 209 38.58 0.53 -2.54
C ASP A 209 38.23 -0.04 -3.92
N TYR A 210 37.22 0.52 -4.58
CA TYR A 210 36.82 0.06 -5.92
C TYR A 210 37.85 0.39 -7.00
N THR A 211 38.52 1.55 -6.90
CA THR A 211 39.59 1.89 -7.83
C THR A 211 40.74 0.87 -7.74
N ARG A 212 41.09 0.44 -6.52
CA ARG A 212 42.09 -0.61 -6.32
C ARG A 212 41.63 -1.95 -6.88
N LEU A 213 40.40 -2.38 -6.60
CA LEU A 213 39.83 -3.63 -7.12
C LEU A 213 39.79 -3.64 -8.66
N CYS A 214 39.39 -2.53 -9.27
CA CYS A 214 39.38 -2.42 -10.74
C CYS A 214 40.79 -2.40 -11.37
N ALA A 215 41.78 -1.86 -10.67
CA ALA A 215 43.17 -1.89 -11.13
C ALA A 215 43.83 -3.28 -11.10
N GLU A 216 43.39 -4.14 -10.16
CA GLU A 216 43.84 -5.53 -10.05
C GLU A 216 43.15 -6.45 -11.08
N ASN A 217 42.04 -6.00 -11.68
CA ASN A 217 41.32 -6.79 -12.69
C ASN A 217 41.98 -6.64 -14.08
N THR A 218 42.58 -7.72 -14.57
CA THR A 218 43.30 -7.73 -15.86
C THR A 218 42.36 -7.90 -17.07
N GLU A 219 41.12 -8.38 -16.85
CA GLU A 219 40.18 -8.67 -17.94
C GLU A 219 39.44 -7.43 -18.44
N LYS A 220 39.17 -6.46 -17.55
CA LYS A 220 38.44 -5.25 -17.88
C LYS A 220 39.04 -4.03 -17.21
N ARG A 221 39.66 -3.16 -18.01
CA ARG A 221 40.18 -1.88 -17.51
C ARG A 221 39.03 -0.89 -17.30
N ILE A 222 38.66 -0.65 -16.04
CA ILE A 222 37.63 0.30 -15.66
C ILE A 222 38.31 1.49 -14.98
N SER A 223 38.03 2.71 -15.45
CA SER A 223 38.45 3.97 -14.82
C SER A 223 37.33 4.51 -13.97
N ILE A 224 37.61 4.76 -12.69
CA ILE A 224 36.64 5.37 -11.77
C ILE A 224 37.07 6.79 -11.49
N THR A 225 36.21 7.76 -11.78
CA THR A 225 36.37 9.18 -11.43
C THR A 225 35.40 9.55 -10.32
N SER A 226 35.77 10.55 -9.50
CA SER A 226 34.85 11.01 -8.45
C SER A 226 34.93 12.50 -8.22
N THR A 227 33.78 13.11 -7.94
CA THR A 227 33.65 14.51 -7.52
C THR A 227 32.76 14.56 -6.28
N ILE A 228 33.39 14.49 -5.11
CA ILE A 228 32.71 14.42 -3.82
C ILE A 228 32.93 15.73 -3.07
N GLN A 229 31.85 16.47 -2.79
CA GLN A 229 31.91 17.67 -1.94
C GLN A 229 32.32 17.24 -0.53
N PRO A 230 33.31 17.92 0.09
CA PRO A 230 33.76 17.58 1.44
C PRO A 230 32.72 17.96 2.52
N ASN A 231 32.85 17.33 3.68
CA ASN A 231 32.06 17.63 4.89
C ASN A 231 30.54 17.51 4.74
N ILE A 232 30.05 16.55 3.95
CA ILE A 232 28.64 16.22 3.90
C ILE A 232 28.33 15.23 5.01
N ARG A 233 27.51 15.65 5.98
CA ARG A 233 26.98 14.78 7.04
C ARG A 233 25.48 14.76 7.01
N ILE A 234 24.89 13.59 7.14
CA ILE A 234 23.42 13.39 7.22
C ILE A 234 23.10 12.43 8.35
N VAL A 235 21.86 12.46 8.82
CA VAL A 235 21.33 11.46 9.74
C VAL A 235 20.83 10.27 8.92
N ALA A 236 21.51 9.13 9.02
CA ALA A 236 21.23 7.94 8.22
C ALA A 236 21.60 6.65 8.96
N HIS A 237 21.12 5.51 8.45
CA HIS A 237 21.63 4.20 8.84
C HIS A 237 22.81 3.83 7.95
N GLU A 238 24.04 4.04 8.45
CA GLU A 238 25.27 3.95 7.68
C GLU A 238 25.41 2.64 6.90
N VAL A 239 25.17 1.51 7.56
CA VAL A 239 25.34 0.17 6.95
C VAL A 239 24.42 -0.02 5.75
N SER A 240 23.15 0.35 5.88
CA SER A 240 22.17 0.21 4.79
C SER A 240 22.47 1.19 3.66
N LEU A 241 22.82 2.45 3.99
CA LEU A 241 23.14 3.46 2.98
C LEU A 241 24.40 3.06 2.20
N ARG A 242 25.48 2.68 2.89
CA ARG A 242 26.71 2.17 2.27
C ARG A 242 26.41 1.02 1.30
N ARG A 243 25.60 0.05 1.75
CA ARG A 243 25.23 -1.10 0.92
C ARG A 243 24.36 -0.70 -0.28
N ALA A 244 23.46 0.27 -0.13
CA ALA A 244 22.68 0.79 -1.26
C ALA A 244 23.58 1.40 -2.33
N ILE A 245 24.55 2.24 -1.94
CA ILE A 245 25.49 2.82 -2.89
C ILE A 245 26.41 1.73 -3.49
N THR A 246 26.87 0.76 -2.69
CA THR A 246 27.64 -0.40 -3.19
C THR A 246 26.87 -1.12 -4.30
N ASN A 247 25.56 -1.37 -4.13
CA ASN A 247 24.74 -2.00 -5.17
C ASN A 247 24.69 -1.18 -6.48
N LEU A 248 24.69 0.15 -6.40
CA LEU A 248 24.75 1.00 -7.59
C LEU A 248 26.13 0.94 -8.26
N VAL A 249 27.19 0.96 -7.49
CA VAL A 249 28.57 0.87 -8.01
C VAL A 249 28.84 -0.50 -8.61
N ASP A 250 28.40 -1.58 -7.97
CA ASP A 250 28.53 -2.95 -8.49
C ASP A 250 27.77 -3.11 -9.82
N ASN A 251 26.58 -2.52 -9.94
CA ASN A 251 25.85 -2.49 -11.21
C ASN A 251 26.63 -1.69 -12.28
N ALA A 252 27.19 -0.53 -11.92
CA ALA A 252 28.01 0.25 -12.82
C ALA A 252 29.23 -0.55 -13.30
N ILE A 253 29.96 -1.25 -12.42
CA ILE A 253 31.12 -2.11 -12.77
C ILE A 253 30.69 -3.26 -13.71
N LYS A 254 29.55 -3.86 -13.40
CA LYS A 254 29.02 -4.99 -14.19
C LYS A 254 28.69 -4.59 -15.62
N PHE A 255 28.08 -3.44 -15.81
CA PHE A 255 27.51 -3.03 -17.09
C PHE A 255 28.32 -1.99 -17.85
N THR A 256 29.24 -1.22 -17.19
CA THR A 256 30.09 -0.23 -17.86
C THR A 256 30.92 -0.83 -18.99
N ASN A 257 31.26 -0.04 -19.98
CA ASN A 257 32.26 -0.40 -20.96
C ASN A 257 33.67 -0.10 -20.45
N SER A 258 33.89 1.07 -19.83
CA SER A 258 35.22 1.50 -19.41
C SER A 258 35.27 2.56 -18.32
N THR A 259 34.21 3.36 -18.12
CA THR A 259 34.28 4.52 -17.20
C THR A 259 33.07 4.56 -16.26
N ILE A 260 33.36 4.92 -15.01
CA ILE A 260 32.35 5.17 -13.97
C ILE A 260 32.65 6.52 -13.34
N ASP A 261 31.65 7.37 -13.20
CA ASP A 261 31.74 8.63 -12.48
C ASP A 261 30.83 8.64 -11.26
N ILE A 262 31.39 8.97 -10.09
CA ILE A 262 30.64 9.02 -8.82
C ILE A 262 30.69 10.44 -8.30
N SER A 263 29.56 11.10 -8.13
CA SER A 263 29.53 12.44 -7.56
C SER A 263 28.62 12.54 -6.34
N ALA A 264 28.96 13.46 -5.44
CA ALA A 264 28.11 13.79 -4.29
C ALA A 264 28.19 15.29 -4.02
N LYS A 265 27.03 15.94 -3.90
CA LYS A 265 26.94 17.37 -3.63
C LYS A 265 25.65 17.71 -2.86
N LEU A 266 25.70 18.86 -2.18
CA LEU A 266 24.51 19.46 -1.59
C LEU A 266 23.90 20.45 -2.57
N ALA A 267 22.63 20.32 -2.87
CA ALA A 267 21.88 21.25 -3.70
C ALA A 267 20.40 21.26 -3.32
N GLY A 268 19.82 22.45 -3.17
CA GLY A 268 18.38 22.61 -2.89
C GLY A 268 17.92 22.02 -1.56
N GLY A 269 18.80 21.91 -0.55
CA GLY A 269 18.45 21.29 0.73
C GLY A 269 18.46 19.75 0.69
N GLU A 270 19.04 19.17 -0.34
CA GLU A 270 19.18 17.72 -0.49
C GLU A 270 20.64 17.33 -0.71
N LEU A 271 21.02 16.16 -0.24
CA LEU A 271 22.22 15.46 -0.69
C LEU A 271 21.87 14.72 -1.99
N ILE A 272 22.62 15.03 -3.04
CA ILE A 272 22.49 14.37 -4.34
C ILE A 272 23.73 13.53 -4.58
N ILE A 273 23.57 12.21 -4.70
CA ILE A 273 24.63 11.27 -5.08
C ILE A 273 24.30 10.75 -6.48
N THR A 274 25.27 10.79 -7.40
CA THR A 274 25.10 10.19 -8.73
C THR A 274 26.16 9.13 -8.97
N VAL A 275 25.75 8.04 -9.62
CA VAL A 275 26.63 7.00 -10.15
C VAL A 275 26.32 6.88 -11.64
N THR A 276 27.28 7.22 -12.47
CA THR A 276 27.16 7.24 -13.94
C THR A 276 28.13 6.23 -14.55
N ASP A 277 27.68 5.39 -15.45
CA ASP A 277 28.49 4.49 -16.24
C ASP A 277 28.30 4.72 -17.75
N ASN A 278 29.29 4.38 -18.56
CA ASN A 278 29.23 4.41 -20.01
C ASN A 278 28.95 3.02 -20.62
N GLY A 279 28.05 2.27 -20.01
CA GLY A 279 27.75 0.90 -20.36
C GLY A 279 26.70 0.72 -21.46
N ILE A 280 26.11 -0.47 -21.43
CA ILE A 280 25.09 -0.87 -22.42
C ILE A 280 23.78 -0.07 -22.34
N GLY A 281 23.57 0.67 -21.26
CA GLY A 281 22.33 1.41 -21.04
C GLY A 281 21.14 0.50 -20.68
N ILE A 282 20.01 1.15 -20.48
CA ILE A 282 18.72 0.52 -20.14
C ILE A 282 17.68 1.03 -21.13
N GLU A 283 16.93 0.13 -21.76
CA GLU A 283 15.84 0.50 -22.65
C GLU A 283 14.73 1.24 -21.89
N PRO A 284 14.09 2.25 -22.48
CA PRO A 284 13.09 3.08 -21.81
C PRO A 284 11.94 2.29 -21.17
N GLU A 285 11.50 1.22 -21.80
CA GLU A 285 10.45 0.32 -21.32
C GLU A 285 10.81 -0.42 -20.05
N ASN A 286 12.11 -0.61 -19.78
CA ASN A 286 12.59 -1.31 -18.60
C ASN A 286 12.83 -0.36 -17.40
N LEU A 287 12.97 0.97 -17.62
CA LEU A 287 13.33 1.93 -16.58
C LEU A 287 12.35 1.98 -15.40
N GLU A 288 11.07 1.74 -15.63
CA GLU A 288 10.07 1.68 -14.57
C GLU A 288 10.18 0.38 -13.75
N HIS A 289 10.60 -0.71 -14.38
CA HIS A 289 10.61 -2.05 -13.80
C HIS A 289 11.91 -2.44 -13.11
N ILE A 290 13.03 -1.73 -13.37
CA ILE A 290 14.33 -2.06 -12.74
C ILE A 290 14.30 -2.01 -11.21
N TRP A 291 13.30 -1.37 -10.61
CA TRP A 291 13.08 -1.26 -9.17
C TRP A 291 12.24 -2.40 -8.59
N ASP A 292 11.65 -3.25 -9.45
CA ASP A 292 10.85 -4.39 -9.03
C ASP A 292 11.74 -5.52 -8.49
N ARG A 293 11.20 -6.32 -7.57
CA ARG A 293 11.94 -7.46 -7.01
C ARG A 293 12.25 -8.48 -8.09
N MET A 294 13.50 -8.95 -8.11
CA MET A 294 13.99 -10.00 -9.01
C MET A 294 13.81 -9.68 -10.51
N TYR A 295 13.58 -8.39 -10.83
CA TYR A 295 13.50 -7.97 -12.21
C TYR A 295 14.88 -7.98 -12.86
N GLN A 296 14.95 -8.54 -14.05
CA GLN A 296 16.15 -8.60 -14.88
C GLN A 296 15.77 -8.39 -16.34
N THR A 297 16.52 -7.57 -17.04
CA THR A 297 16.39 -7.45 -18.48
C THR A 297 16.95 -8.70 -19.18
N GLU A 298 16.48 -9.03 -20.38
CA GLU A 298 17.00 -10.16 -21.16
C GLU A 298 18.51 -10.05 -21.41
N GLN A 299 19.01 -8.82 -21.61
CA GLN A 299 20.44 -8.57 -21.78
C GLN A 299 21.26 -8.88 -20.52
N SER A 300 20.67 -8.68 -19.32
CA SER A 300 21.32 -8.99 -18.05
C SER A 300 21.36 -10.50 -17.76
N ARG A 301 20.39 -11.27 -18.24
CA ARG A 301 20.33 -12.74 -18.13
C ARG A 301 21.36 -13.44 -19.00
N ASN A 302 21.67 -12.90 -20.17
CA ASN A 302 22.53 -13.55 -21.17
C ASN A 302 24.05 -13.46 -20.88
N LYS A 303 24.49 -12.63 -19.93
CA LYS A 303 25.90 -12.58 -19.52
C LYS A 303 26.24 -13.76 -18.61
N LYS A 304 26.90 -14.79 -19.18
CA LYS A 304 27.27 -16.07 -18.54
C LYS A 304 28.08 -15.96 -17.23
N SER A 305 28.75 -14.86 -16.97
CA SER A 305 29.73 -14.76 -15.87
C SER A 305 29.23 -14.05 -14.61
N ASN A 306 28.00 -13.46 -14.59
CA ASN A 306 27.58 -12.70 -13.40
C ASN A 306 26.07 -12.57 -13.33
N HIS A 307 25.38 -13.63 -12.92
CA HIS A 307 23.94 -13.62 -12.71
C HIS A 307 23.60 -12.70 -11.54
N GLY A 308 23.14 -11.49 -11.84
CA GLY A 308 22.51 -10.64 -10.84
C GLY A 308 21.14 -11.26 -10.48
N ILE A 309 20.76 -11.16 -9.23
CA ILE A 309 19.51 -11.75 -8.72
C ILE A 309 18.31 -10.82 -8.94
N GLY A 310 18.55 -9.56 -9.36
CA GLY A 310 17.50 -8.56 -9.51
C GLY A 310 17.00 -7.99 -8.17
N LEU A 311 17.73 -8.21 -7.07
CA LEU A 311 17.37 -7.68 -5.74
C LEU A 311 18.14 -6.40 -5.39
N GLY A 312 19.26 -6.11 -6.06
CA GLY A 312 20.13 -4.98 -5.71
C GLY A 312 19.44 -3.62 -5.86
N LEU A 313 18.80 -3.34 -6.99
CA LEU A 313 18.10 -2.06 -7.22
C LEU A 313 16.83 -1.95 -6.39
N TYR A 314 16.11 -3.03 -6.18
CA TYR A 314 14.99 -3.06 -5.23
C TYR A 314 15.45 -2.68 -3.81
N PHE A 315 16.57 -3.26 -3.34
CA PHE A 315 17.18 -2.91 -2.06
C PHE A 315 17.54 -1.42 -1.99
N VAL A 316 18.15 -0.87 -3.04
CA VAL A 316 18.47 0.57 -3.13
C VAL A 316 17.20 1.41 -2.95
N ASN A 317 16.17 1.14 -3.75
CA ASN A 317 14.92 1.88 -3.68
C ASN A 317 14.30 1.82 -2.28
N LYS A 318 14.30 0.65 -1.65
CA LYS A 318 13.75 0.47 -0.30
C LYS A 318 14.54 1.24 0.76
N VAL A 319 15.88 1.14 0.73
CA VAL A 319 16.74 1.89 1.68
C VAL A 319 16.54 3.38 1.53
N ILE A 320 16.60 3.90 0.30
CA ILE A 320 16.47 5.34 0.05
C ILE A 320 15.07 5.84 0.48
N SER A 321 14.01 5.08 0.22
CA SER A 321 12.66 5.41 0.69
C SER A 321 12.54 5.44 2.22
N LEU A 322 13.21 4.50 2.93
CA LEU A 322 13.26 4.49 4.40
C LEU A 322 14.03 5.68 4.99
N HIS A 323 14.91 6.31 4.20
CA HIS A 323 15.59 7.57 4.54
C HIS A 323 14.83 8.81 4.03
N HIS A 324 13.55 8.67 3.66
CA HIS A 324 12.71 9.74 3.10
C HIS A 324 13.27 10.39 1.83
N GLY A 325 14.13 9.66 1.11
CA GLY A 325 14.73 10.09 -0.13
C GLY A 325 14.05 9.52 -1.37
N THR A 326 14.61 9.83 -2.52
CA THR A 326 14.18 9.29 -3.83
C THR A 326 15.39 8.80 -4.61
N VAL A 327 15.22 7.75 -5.40
CA VAL A 327 16.20 7.28 -6.36
C VAL A 327 15.58 7.21 -7.75
N THR A 328 16.32 7.68 -8.74
CA THR A 328 15.89 7.68 -10.15
C THR A 328 17.01 7.16 -11.03
N ALA A 329 16.63 6.61 -12.18
CA ALA A 329 17.57 6.21 -13.23
C ALA A 329 17.24 6.97 -14.51
N THR A 330 18.28 7.47 -15.17
CA THR A 330 18.19 7.99 -16.53
C THR A 330 19.20 7.24 -17.38
N SER A 331 18.80 6.79 -18.56
CA SER A 331 19.65 5.99 -19.41
C SER A 331 19.41 6.30 -20.87
N GLU A 332 20.49 6.26 -21.61
CA GLU A 332 20.55 6.30 -23.06
C GLU A 332 21.21 4.99 -23.53
N PRO A 333 20.46 4.11 -24.20
CA PRO A 333 20.98 2.81 -24.65
C PRO A 333 22.31 2.93 -25.42
N GLN A 334 23.27 2.07 -25.11
CA GLN A 334 24.63 2.04 -25.65
C GLN A 334 25.48 3.29 -25.41
N VAL A 335 25.03 4.24 -24.57
CA VAL A 335 25.76 5.48 -24.28
C VAL A 335 26.09 5.58 -22.80
N LYS A 336 25.10 5.64 -21.93
CA LYS A 336 25.30 5.82 -20.49
C LYS A 336 24.08 5.44 -19.66
N THR A 337 24.34 5.08 -18.40
CA THR A 337 23.30 5.02 -17.35
C THR A 337 23.70 5.90 -16.18
N THR A 338 22.77 6.67 -15.63
CA THR A 338 22.99 7.49 -14.44
C THR A 338 21.92 7.15 -13.41
N PHE A 339 22.35 6.67 -12.26
CA PHE A 339 21.51 6.55 -11.07
C PHE A 339 21.70 7.79 -10.21
N THR A 340 20.59 8.41 -9.80
CA THR A 340 20.58 9.60 -8.95
C THR A 340 19.83 9.32 -7.67
N VAL A 341 20.52 9.40 -6.54
CA VAL A 341 19.98 9.31 -5.18
C VAL A 341 19.84 10.72 -4.62
N ARG A 342 18.67 11.03 -4.08
CA ARG A 342 18.39 12.29 -3.37
C ARG A 342 17.96 11.96 -1.95
N LEU A 343 18.62 12.55 -0.98
CA LEU A 343 18.33 12.38 0.45
C LEU A 343 18.09 13.75 1.07
N PRO A 344 17.13 13.92 1.96
CA PRO A 344 16.94 15.17 2.67
C PRO A 344 18.20 15.50 3.48
N TYR A 345 18.67 16.74 3.33
CA TYR A 345 19.78 17.24 4.10
C TYR A 345 19.25 17.96 5.33
N ASN A 346 19.14 17.22 6.44
CA ASN A 346 18.89 17.81 7.74
C ASN A 346 20.26 18.01 8.39
N GLN A 347 20.68 19.27 8.58
CA GLN A 347 21.81 19.55 9.44
C GLN A 347 21.47 18.97 10.82
N SER A 348 22.19 17.95 11.27
CA SER A 348 22.20 17.62 12.68
C SER A 348 22.77 18.85 13.40
N GLU A 349 21.93 19.57 14.16
CA GLU A 349 22.42 20.52 15.15
C GLU A 349 23.44 19.76 16.01
N GLU A 350 24.65 20.33 16.11
CA GLU A 350 25.75 19.85 16.93
C GLU A 350 25.37 19.76 18.41
#